data_968bdb91c36e7daad227c2cb7fcc96af
#
_entry.id   968bdb91c36e7daad227c2cb7fcc96af
#
_cell.length_a   1.000
_cell.length_b   1.000
_cell.length_c   1.000
_cell.angle_alpha   90.00
_cell.angle_beta   90.00
_cell.angle_gamma   90.00
#
_symmetry.space_group_name_H-M   'P 1'
#
loop_
_entity.id
_entity.type
_entity.pdbx_description
1 polymer ?
#
loop_
_entity_poly.entity_id
_entity_poly.type
_entity_poly.pdbx_seq_one_letter_code
_entity_poly.pdbx_strand_id
1 'polypeptide(L)'
;MHQINKIFVFLMVIFFVGCVPVSHIIVGDTREPIDPSNVEIYLDYPEQYKKIALIDAGSNFAFKDPAILFDWQSKMDKATERLKIEAAKLGANGILIINTDNKIYQSISSDGKGSTSSSSHSEKFVKAIAIYVL
;
A
#
# COMPACT_ATOMS: atom_id res chain seq x y z
N MET A 1 13.99 -8.97 -38.09
CA MET A 1 13.59 -9.83 -36.97
C MET A 1 14.17 -9.38 -35.60
N HIS A 2 15.42 -8.96 -35.53
CA HIS A 2 16.03 -8.58 -34.22
C HIS A 2 15.49 -7.28 -33.60
N GLN A 3 14.97 -6.36 -34.36
CA GLN A 3 14.40 -5.08 -33.90
C GLN A 3 13.01 -5.26 -33.29
N ILE A 4 12.19 -6.15 -33.87
CA ILE A 4 10.81 -6.42 -33.40
C ILE A 4 10.84 -7.08 -32.01
N ASN A 5 11.83 -7.94 -31.76
CA ASN A 5 11.97 -8.63 -30.47
C ASN A 5 12.32 -7.66 -29.33
N LYS A 6 13.12 -6.61 -29.60
CA LYS A 6 13.47 -5.60 -28.59
C LYS A 6 12.29 -4.70 -28.22
N ILE A 7 11.47 -4.33 -29.20
CA ILE A 7 10.25 -3.54 -29.00
C ILE A 7 9.21 -4.36 -28.23
N PHE A 8 9.08 -5.65 -28.53
CA PHE A 8 8.14 -6.54 -27.84
C PHE A 8 8.54 -6.77 -26.36
N VAL A 9 9.83 -6.94 -26.09
CA VAL A 9 10.36 -7.06 -24.72
C VAL A 9 10.18 -5.74 -23.95
N PHE A 10 10.40 -4.60 -24.59
CA PHE A 10 10.21 -3.29 -23.96
C PHE A 10 8.72 -3.01 -23.65
N LEU A 11 7.83 -3.41 -24.55
CA LEU A 11 6.37 -3.30 -24.36
C LEU A 11 5.89 -4.20 -23.22
N MET A 12 6.46 -5.40 -23.07
CA MET A 12 6.09 -6.35 -22.02
C MET A 12 6.49 -5.87 -20.62
N VAL A 13 7.57 -5.10 -20.49
CA VAL A 13 8.04 -4.54 -19.19
C VAL A 13 7.09 -3.46 -18.66
N ILE A 14 6.38 -2.75 -19.55
CA ILE A 14 5.45 -1.66 -19.15
C ILE A 14 4.17 -2.21 -18.49
N PHE A 15 3.80 -3.47 -18.76
CA PHE A 15 2.60 -4.09 -18.18
C PHE A 15 2.74 -4.54 -16.73
N PHE A 16 3.93 -4.49 -16.14
CA PHE A 16 4.17 -4.93 -14.76
C PHE A 16 4.02 -3.83 -13.69
N VAL A 17 3.58 -2.62 -14.05
CA VAL A 17 3.27 -1.59 -13.07
C VAL A 17 1.91 -1.91 -12.44
N GLY A 18 1.92 -2.82 -11.49
CA GLY A 18 0.73 -3.17 -10.72
C GLY A 18 0.25 -1.98 -9.89
N CYS A 19 -1.06 -1.70 -9.93
CA CYS A 19 -1.68 -0.73 -9.03
C CYS A 19 -1.49 -1.20 -7.58
N VAL A 20 -0.75 -0.43 -6.79
CA VAL A 20 -0.62 -0.63 -5.35
C VAL A 20 -1.74 0.15 -4.66
N PRO A 21 -2.53 -0.45 -3.75
CA PRO A 21 -3.63 0.24 -3.07
C PRO A 21 -3.08 1.18 -1.99
N VAL A 22 -2.54 2.31 -2.43
CA VAL A 22 -2.03 3.38 -1.57
C VAL A 22 -2.64 4.69 -2.04
N SER A 23 -3.08 5.51 -1.10
CA SER A 23 -3.55 6.86 -1.38
C SER A 23 -2.94 7.87 -0.41
N HIS A 24 -2.87 9.14 -0.83
CA HIS A 24 -2.41 10.22 0.02
C HIS A 24 -3.17 11.53 -0.22
N ILE A 25 -3.23 12.36 0.82
CA ILE A 25 -3.71 13.74 0.76
C ILE A 25 -2.61 14.63 1.31
N ILE A 26 -1.99 15.43 0.46
CA ILE A 26 -0.94 16.37 0.86
C ILE A 26 -1.57 17.50 1.68
N VAL A 27 -1.02 17.76 2.87
CA VAL A 27 -1.50 18.80 3.79
C VAL A 27 -0.40 19.81 4.16
N GLY A 28 0.84 19.50 3.85
CA GLY A 28 2.00 20.35 4.09
C GLY A 28 2.99 20.33 2.94
N ASP A 29 4.21 20.79 3.16
CA ASP A 29 5.23 20.85 2.13
C ASP A 29 5.91 19.50 1.95
N THR A 30 5.95 19.01 0.72
CA THR A 30 6.73 17.83 0.34
C THR A 30 8.21 18.17 0.26
N ARG A 31 9.06 17.15 0.39
CA ARG A 31 10.52 17.26 0.35
C ARG A 31 11.09 16.30 -0.68
N GLU A 32 12.40 16.38 -0.90
CA GLU A 32 13.11 15.41 -1.72
C GLU A 32 12.86 13.97 -1.22
N PRO A 33 12.58 13.02 -2.12
CA PRO A 33 12.39 11.63 -1.75
C PRO A 33 13.60 11.06 -1.02
N ILE A 34 13.34 10.18 -0.06
CA ILE A 34 14.35 9.48 0.72
C ILE A 34 14.21 7.96 0.55
N ASP A 35 15.18 7.20 1.06
CA ASP A 35 15.05 5.75 1.11
C ASP A 35 13.96 5.32 2.12
N PRO A 36 13.03 4.42 1.76
CA PRO A 36 11.98 3.94 2.67
C PRO A 36 12.50 3.31 3.96
N SER A 37 13.72 2.79 3.97
CA SER A 37 14.35 2.24 5.18
C SER A 37 14.63 3.29 6.24
N ASN A 38 14.76 4.56 5.85
CA ASN A 38 14.98 5.70 6.73
C ASN A 38 13.68 6.29 7.30
N VAL A 39 12.53 5.73 6.96
CA VAL A 39 11.24 6.17 7.51
C VAL A 39 10.96 5.41 8.79
N GLU A 40 10.88 6.14 9.90
CA GLU A 40 10.55 5.59 11.22
C GLU A 40 9.04 5.52 11.45
N ILE A 41 8.62 4.60 12.34
CA ILE A 41 7.21 4.44 12.72
C ILE A 41 7.02 5.03 14.10
N TYR A 42 6.05 5.93 14.22
CA TYR A 42 5.65 6.58 15.46
C TYR A 42 4.23 6.16 15.84
N LEU A 43 4.01 5.92 17.11
CA LEU A 43 2.67 5.69 17.70
C LEU A 43 2.17 6.94 18.41
N ASP A 44 3.10 7.76 18.91
CA ASP A 44 2.84 9.03 19.56
C ASP A 44 3.48 10.19 18.79
N TYR A 45 2.97 11.38 18.98
CA TYR A 45 3.52 12.57 18.33
C TYR A 45 4.92 12.90 18.85
N PRO A 46 5.95 13.02 17.96
CA PRO A 46 7.25 13.54 18.34
C PRO A 46 7.15 14.98 18.86
N GLU A 47 8.16 15.43 19.63
CA GLU A 47 8.17 16.78 20.18
C GLU A 47 8.20 17.88 19.12
N GLN A 48 8.94 17.66 18.03
CA GLN A 48 9.07 18.62 16.94
C GLN A 48 8.93 17.91 15.59
N TYR A 49 7.89 18.25 14.86
CA TYR A 49 7.62 17.66 13.56
C TYR A 49 6.79 18.60 12.67
N LYS A 50 6.84 18.32 11.38
CA LYS A 50 5.96 18.95 10.37
C LYS A 50 5.13 17.86 9.69
N LYS A 51 3.83 18.12 9.55
CA LYS A 51 2.93 17.23 8.79
C LYS A 51 3.15 17.47 7.31
N ILE A 52 3.23 16.38 6.53
CA ILE A 52 3.37 16.42 5.07
C ILE A 52 2.09 15.95 4.41
N ALA A 53 1.60 14.78 4.77
CA ALA A 53 0.42 14.19 4.15
C ALA A 53 -0.32 13.24 5.09
N LEU A 54 -1.61 13.07 4.85
CA LEU A 54 -2.37 11.92 5.32
C LEU A 54 -2.21 10.82 4.27
N ILE A 55 -1.81 9.63 4.69
CA ILE A 55 -1.59 8.48 3.82
C ILE A 55 -2.36 7.26 4.33
N ASP A 56 -2.87 6.46 3.42
CA ASP A 56 -3.43 5.16 3.75
C ASP A 56 -2.93 4.09 2.79
N ALA A 57 -2.84 2.87 3.28
CA ALA A 57 -2.43 1.72 2.49
C ALA A 57 -3.20 0.47 2.92
N GLY A 58 -3.59 -0.30 1.91
CA GLY A 58 -4.17 -1.63 2.09
C GLY A 58 -3.15 -2.74 1.87
N SER A 59 -3.48 -3.93 2.36
CA SER A 59 -2.71 -5.16 2.13
C SER A 59 -3.08 -5.87 0.82
N ASN A 60 -4.05 -5.38 0.07
CA ASN A 60 -4.55 -6.03 -1.13
C ASN A 60 -3.51 -6.02 -2.27
N PHE A 61 -3.56 -7.02 -3.13
CA PHE A 61 -2.67 -7.16 -4.29
C PHE A 61 -3.48 -7.30 -5.58
N ALA A 62 -2.92 -6.72 -6.66
CA ALA A 62 -3.42 -6.94 -8.01
C ALA A 62 -3.26 -8.43 -8.44
N PHE A 63 -2.22 -9.11 -7.92
CA PHE A 63 -2.01 -10.54 -8.08
C PHE A 63 -2.14 -11.20 -6.70
N LYS A 64 -2.98 -12.24 -6.59
CA LYS A 64 -3.19 -12.98 -5.36
C LYS A 64 -1.89 -13.68 -4.97
N ASP A 65 -1.26 -13.26 -3.88
CA ASP A 65 -0.21 -14.01 -3.23
C ASP A 65 -0.83 -14.93 -2.18
N PRO A 66 -0.84 -16.26 -2.39
CA PRO A 66 -1.46 -17.19 -1.44
C PRO A 66 -0.82 -17.15 -0.05
N ALA A 67 0.47 -16.82 0.04
CA ALA A 67 1.20 -16.77 1.31
C ALA A 67 0.68 -15.65 2.23
N ILE A 68 0.16 -14.56 1.66
CA ILE A 68 -0.35 -13.41 2.43
C ILE A 68 -1.82 -13.58 2.83
N LEU A 69 -2.55 -14.52 2.21
CA LEU A 69 -3.97 -14.70 2.49
C LEU A 69 -4.26 -15.28 3.88
N PHE A 70 -3.30 -15.96 4.49
CA PHE A 70 -3.52 -16.73 5.72
C PHE A 70 -2.89 -16.12 6.98
N ASP A 71 -2.02 -15.12 6.83
CA ASP A 71 -1.33 -14.50 7.96
C ASP A 71 -1.67 -13.01 8.11
N TRP A 72 -2.28 -12.68 9.25
CA TRP A 72 -2.65 -11.31 9.59
C TRP A 72 -1.44 -10.39 9.78
N GLN A 73 -0.33 -10.93 10.30
CA GLN A 73 0.89 -10.16 10.49
C GLN A 73 1.50 -9.77 9.15
N SER A 74 1.59 -10.70 8.21
CA SER A 74 2.10 -10.42 6.85
C SER A 74 1.28 -9.36 6.13
N LYS A 75 -0.04 -9.32 6.34
CA LYS A 75 -0.91 -8.26 5.80
C LYS A 75 -0.61 -6.90 6.42
N MET A 76 -0.41 -6.85 7.73
CA MET A 76 -0.04 -5.65 8.44
C MET A 76 1.33 -5.11 8.00
N ASP A 77 2.31 -6.01 7.92
CA ASP A 77 3.68 -5.69 7.49
C ASP A 77 3.67 -5.12 6.08
N LYS A 78 2.86 -5.71 5.19
CA LYS A 78 2.75 -5.22 3.80
C LYS A 78 2.08 -3.87 3.69
N ALA A 79 1.01 -3.62 4.42
CA ALA A 79 0.36 -2.31 4.46
C ALA A 79 1.32 -1.26 5.03
N THR A 80 2.06 -1.59 6.09
CA THR A 80 3.03 -0.70 6.71
C THR A 80 4.23 -0.41 5.80
N GLU A 81 4.76 -1.43 5.10
CA GLU A 81 5.81 -1.25 4.08
C GLU A 81 5.38 -0.26 2.99
N ARG A 82 4.15 -0.39 2.51
CA ARG A 82 3.58 0.52 1.50
C ARG A 82 3.46 1.96 2.01
N LEU A 83 3.06 2.14 3.27
CA LEU A 83 3.03 3.46 3.90
C LEU A 83 4.43 4.09 3.95
N LYS A 84 5.46 3.31 4.33
CA LYS A 84 6.85 3.79 4.36
C LYS A 84 7.34 4.20 2.97
N ILE A 85 7.03 3.41 1.96
CA ILE A 85 7.39 3.73 0.56
C ILE A 85 6.71 5.04 0.13
N GLU A 86 5.43 5.22 0.44
CA GLU A 86 4.70 6.42 0.05
C GLU A 86 5.19 7.65 0.82
N ALA A 87 5.41 7.53 2.13
CA ALA A 87 5.98 8.59 2.95
C ALA A 87 7.37 9.01 2.44
N ALA A 88 8.22 8.05 2.10
CA ALA A 88 9.56 8.30 1.55
C ALA A 88 9.53 9.07 0.23
N LYS A 89 8.58 8.78 -0.67
CA LYS A 89 8.37 9.53 -1.92
C LYS A 89 8.02 10.99 -1.67
N LEU A 90 7.31 11.28 -0.58
CA LEU A 90 6.94 12.62 -0.17
C LEU A 90 8.02 13.33 0.64
N GLY A 91 9.16 12.65 0.91
CA GLY A 91 10.28 13.17 1.69
C GLY A 91 10.05 13.20 3.19
N ALA A 92 9.10 12.39 3.69
CA ALA A 92 8.87 12.20 5.11
C ALA A 92 9.90 11.24 5.69
N ASN A 93 10.44 11.54 6.88
CA ASN A 93 11.31 10.64 7.62
C ASN A 93 10.59 9.87 8.74
N GLY A 94 9.28 10.06 8.87
CA GLY A 94 8.46 9.36 9.83
C GLY A 94 7.01 9.19 9.37
N ILE A 95 6.37 8.14 9.87
CA ILE A 95 4.93 7.92 9.78
C ILE A 95 4.36 7.76 11.17
N LEU A 96 3.30 8.52 11.48
CA LEU A 96 2.53 8.38 12.70
C LEU A 96 1.28 7.57 12.38
N ILE A 97 1.18 6.37 12.93
CA ILE A 97 0.02 5.51 12.72
C ILE A 97 -1.15 6.04 13.54
N ILE A 98 -2.26 6.35 12.89
CA ILE A 98 -3.47 6.90 13.52
C ILE A 98 -4.62 5.92 13.59
N ASN A 99 -4.67 4.96 12.67
CA ASN A 99 -5.71 3.94 12.67
C ASN A 99 -5.27 2.69 11.90
N THR A 100 -5.79 1.56 12.36
CA THR A 100 -5.73 0.30 11.62
C THR A 100 -7.13 -0.28 11.52
N ASP A 101 -7.52 -0.77 10.35
CA ASP A 101 -8.84 -1.28 10.09
C ASP A 101 -8.81 -2.60 9.32
N ASN A 102 -9.91 -3.34 9.41
CA ASN A 102 -10.18 -4.57 8.67
C ASN A 102 -11.38 -4.36 7.78
N LYS A 103 -11.24 -4.59 6.49
CA LYS A 103 -12.38 -4.68 5.58
C LYS A 103 -12.57 -6.13 5.16
N ILE A 104 -13.80 -6.62 5.31
CA ILE A 104 -14.20 -7.95 4.86
C ILE A 104 -15.07 -7.74 3.62
N TYR A 105 -14.62 -8.28 2.51
CA TYR A 105 -15.37 -8.30 1.27
C TYR A 105 -16.00 -9.67 1.11
N GLN A 106 -17.31 -9.71 0.95
CA GLN A 106 -18.05 -10.92 0.63
C GLN A 106 -18.54 -10.82 -0.81
N SER A 107 -18.24 -11.84 -1.60
CA SER A 107 -18.82 -11.99 -2.93
C SER A 107 -19.66 -13.26 -2.98
N ILE A 108 -20.87 -13.10 -3.48
CA ILE A 108 -21.81 -14.21 -3.71
C ILE A 108 -21.98 -14.31 -5.22
N SER A 109 -21.65 -15.47 -5.77
CA SER A 109 -21.89 -15.77 -7.18
C SER A 109 -22.85 -16.94 -7.32
N SER A 110 -23.86 -16.78 -8.19
CA SER A 110 -24.81 -17.82 -8.55
C SER A 110 -24.62 -18.16 -10.02
N ASP A 111 -24.60 -19.44 -10.33
CA ASP A 111 -24.46 -19.95 -11.70
C ASP A 111 -25.80 -19.99 -12.47
N GLY A 112 -26.89 -19.52 -11.89
CA GLY A 112 -28.22 -19.58 -12.49
C GLY A 112 -28.84 -20.98 -12.57
N LYS A 113 -28.12 -22.01 -12.11
CA LYS A 113 -28.55 -23.41 -12.07
C LYS A 113 -28.85 -23.90 -10.65
N GLY A 114 -28.97 -22.99 -9.69
CA GLY A 114 -29.27 -23.30 -8.29
C GLY A 114 -28.05 -23.53 -7.40
N SER A 115 -26.83 -23.41 -7.93
CA SER A 115 -25.62 -23.42 -7.12
C SER A 115 -25.23 -22.00 -6.76
N THR A 116 -24.98 -21.75 -5.48
CA THR A 116 -24.52 -20.47 -4.95
C THR A 116 -23.19 -20.69 -4.24
N SER A 117 -22.16 -19.97 -4.65
CA SER A 117 -20.87 -19.94 -3.96
C SER A 117 -20.67 -18.59 -3.28
N SER A 118 -20.17 -18.62 -2.05
CA SER A 118 -19.76 -17.42 -1.34
C SER A 118 -18.27 -17.47 -1.08
N SER A 119 -17.57 -16.37 -1.35
CA SER A 119 -16.17 -16.19 -0.97
C SER A 119 -16.04 -14.95 -0.11
N SER A 120 -15.21 -15.03 0.93
CA SER A 120 -14.86 -13.89 1.77
C SER A 120 -13.38 -13.60 1.62
N HIS A 121 -13.06 -12.32 1.46
CA HIS A 121 -11.69 -11.82 1.42
C HIS A 121 -11.56 -10.70 2.45
N SER A 122 -10.51 -10.77 3.26
CA SER A 122 -10.23 -9.76 4.27
C SER A 122 -8.98 -8.97 3.92
N GLU A 123 -9.07 -7.66 4.08
CA GLU A 123 -7.97 -6.74 3.81
C GLU A 123 -7.67 -5.91 5.05
N LYS A 124 -6.39 -5.73 5.35
CA LYS A 124 -5.91 -4.79 6.37
C LYS A 124 -5.68 -3.42 5.73
N PHE A 125 -6.15 -2.40 6.42
CA PHE A 125 -5.86 -1.00 6.11
C PHE A 125 -5.12 -0.35 7.26
N VAL A 126 -4.12 0.45 6.93
CA VAL A 126 -3.39 1.27 7.89
C VAL A 126 -3.44 2.71 7.40
N LYS A 127 -3.85 3.61 8.30
CA LYS A 127 -3.82 5.05 8.08
C LYS A 127 -2.74 5.68 8.92
N ALA A 128 -1.99 6.56 8.33
CA ALA A 128 -0.90 7.26 9.00
C ALA A 128 -0.80 8.71 8.50
N ILE A 129 -0.13 9.53 9.30
CA ILE A 129 0.32 10.85 8.89
C ILE A 129 1.80 10.74 8.53
N ALA A 130 2.15 11.12 7.31
CA ALA A 130 3.54 11.30 6.91
C ALA A 130 4.06 12.59 7.54
N ILE A 131 5.14 12.50 8.30
CA ILE A 131 5.72 13.60 9.06
C ILE A 131 7.20 13.75 8.76
N TYR A 132 7.71 14.95 8.98
CA TYR A 132 9.13 15.21 9.03
C TYR A 132 9.50 15.61 10.46
N VAL A 133 10.24 14.75 11.13
CA VAL A 133 10.77 14.99 12.48
C VAL A 133 12.02 15.84 12.37
N LEU A 134 12.11 16.92 13.16
CA LEU A 134 13.20 17.89 13.12
C LEU A 134 14.39 17.46 13.97
#